data_7102ff4d7c0f61aaded5cffa199936bf
#
_entry.id   7102ff4d7c0f61aaded5cffa199936bf
#
_cell.length_a   1.000
_cell.length_b   1.000
_cell.length_c   1.000
_cell.angle_alpha   90.00
_cell.angle_beta   90.00
_cell.angle_gamma   90.00
#
_symmetry.space_group_name_H-M   'P 1'
#
loop_
_entity.id
_entity.type
_entity.pdbx_description
1 polymer ?
#
loop_
_entity_poly.entity_id
_entity_poly.type
_entity_poly.pdbx_seq_one_letter_code
_entity_poly.pdbx_strand_id
1 'polypeptide(L)'
;MAVCILTLFGVSSAPAHTHGATSIHEISSSVAPSAKLLVTKDPTGGFNVQVQTSRFTWRPDMASMKHVEGEGHAHVYLDGRKIMRIYNNWFHLNTFQFATKSGEQLLSIELVGNDHAPYTTEGLPVGAEVLVDVAADEIRPKESDPWKFIAGGATAVSVITLSLIALMSSRRHRSQG
;
A
#
# COMPACT_ATOMS: atom_id res chain seq x y z
N MET A 1 -38.04 15.73 48.89
CA MET A 1 -37.14 16.61 48.16
C MET A 1 -35.92 15.78 47.74
N ALA A 2 -35.83 15.39 46.47
CA ALA A 2 -34.70 14.63 45.94
C ALA A 2 -33.76 15.61 45.24
N VAL A 3 -32.52 15.70 45.70
CA VAL A 3 -31.46 16.54 45.09
C VAL A 3 -30.76 15.69 44.03
N CYS A 4 -30.93 16.06 42.76
CA CYS A 4 -30.23 15.47 41.62
C CYS A 4 -28.86 16.18 41.47
N ILE A 5 -27.78 15.46 41.78
CA ILE A 5 -26.40 15.96 41.54
C ILE A 5 -26.05 15.61 40.09
N LEU A 6 -25.96 16.64 39.24
CA LEU A 6 -25.50 16.54 37.85
C LEU A 6 -23.98 16.60 37.81
N THR A 7 -23.30 15.46 37.65
CA THR A 7 -21.86 15.44 37.46
C THR A 7 -21.56 15.73 35.97
N LEU A 8 -20.98 16.89 35.67
CA LEU A 8 -20.41 17.22 34.39
C LEU A 8 -19.11 16.45 34.20
N PHE A 9 -19.11 15.46 33.30
CA PHE A 9 -17.87 14.88 32.78
C PHE A 9 -17.26 15.84 31.74
N GLY A 10 -16.14 16.47 32.13
CA GLY A 10 -15.32 17.24 31.20
C GLY A 10 -14.75 16.35 30.13
N VAL A 11 -15.12 16.57 28.87
CA VAL A 11 -14.51 15.93 27.69
C VAL A 11 -13.14 16.57 27.49
N SER A 12 -12.08 15.86 27.90
CA SER A 12 -10.71 16.24 27.60
C SER A 12 -10.50 16.02 26.10
N SER A 13 -10.45 17.09 25.30
CA SER A 13 -10.04 17.03 23.91
C SER A 13 -8.55 16.67 23.85
N ALA A 14 -8.24 15.46 23.44
CA ALA A 14 -6.87 15.09 23.10
C ALA A 14 -6.36 16.03 21.97
N PRO A 15 -5.13 16.54 22.07
CA PRO A 15 -4.57 17.34 20.99
C PRO A 15 -4.51 16.47 19.74
N ALA A 16 -5.21 16.90 18.67
CA ALA A 16 -5.03 16.34 17.35
C ALA A 16 -3.54 16.49 17.00
N HIS A 17 -2.86 15.39 16.75
CA HIS A 17 -1.51 15.43 16.21
C HIS A 17 -1.59 16.21 14.90
N THR A 18 -1.09 17.44 14.94
CA THR A 18 -0.86 18.22 13.73
C THR A 18 0.16 17.45 12.93
N HIS A 19 -0.29 16.73 11.88
CA HIS A 19 0.62 16.23 10.86
C HIS A 19 1.37 17.46 10.37
N GLY A 20 2.67 17.54 10.66
CA GLY A 20 3.52 18.65 10.27
C GLY A 20 3.29 18.95 8.79
N ALA A 21 3.16 20.22 8.45
CA ALA A 21 2.99 20.63 7.07
C ALA A 21 4.02 19.90 6.23
N THR A 22 3.57 19.08 5.27
CA THR A 22 4.44 18.35 4.37
C THR A 22 5.25 19.41 3.64
N SER A 23 6.57 19.46 3.88
CA SER A 23 7.44 20.38 3.15
C SER A 23 7.35 20.05 1.67
N ILE A 24 7.29 21.08 0.84
CA ILE A 24 7.31 20.99 -0.63
C ILE A 24 8.44 21.85 -1.16
N HIS A 25 8.99 21.50 -2.30
CA HIS A 25 9.96 22.31 -3.03
C HIS A 25 9.29 22.90 -4.26
N GLU A 26 8.69 24.09 -4.08
CA GLU A 26 8.07 24.82 -5.19
C GLU A 26 9.17 25.46 -6.04
N ILE A 27 9.19 25.14 -7.34
CA ILE A 27 10.18 25.59 -8.31
C ILE A 27 9.47 26.22 -9.49
N SER A 28 10.03 27.31 -10.01
CA SER A 28 9.54 27.93 -11.25
C SER A 28 9.56 26.95 -12.42
N SER A 29 8.49 26.91 -13.21
CA SER A 29 8.35 26.00 -14.37
C SER A 29 9.50 26.11 -15.38
N SER A 30 10.15 27.26 -15.47
CA SER A 30 11.29 27.48 -16.38
C SER A 30 12.55 26.71 -16.00
N VAL A 31 12.74 26.38 -14.72
CA VAL A 31 13.92 25.69 -14.19
C VAL A 31 13.59 24.35 -13.50
N ALA A 32 12.30 24.05 -13.32
CA ALA A 32 11.86 22.83 -12.68
C ALA A 32 12.42 21.57 -13.35
N PRO A 33 12.74 20.51 -12.60
CA PRO A 33 13.03 19.21 -13.17
C PRO A 33 11.81 18.68 -13.95
N SER A 34 12.03 17.73 -14.83
CA SER A 34 10.94 17.06 -15.52
C SER A 34 11.20 15.57 -15.62
N ALA A 35 10.13 14.78 -15.77
CA ALA A 35 10.18 13.36 -15.94
C ALA A 35 9.30 12.88 -17.09
N LYS A 36 9.65 11.73 -17.68
CA LYS A 36 8.86 10.98 -18.66
C LYS A 36 9.05 9.49 -18.40
N LEU A 37 7.98 8.71 -18.50
CA LEU A 37 8.01 7.26 -18.41
C LEU A 37 8.04 6.62 -19.80
N LEU A 38 8.97 5.68 -20.01
CA LEU A 38 8.94 4.72 -21.10
C LEU A 38 8.74 3.34 -20.50
N VAL A 39 7.65 2.68 -20.89
CA VAL A 39 7.23 1.41 -20.31
C VAL A 39 7.24 0.33 -21.38
N THR A 40 7.87 -0.79 -21.09
CA THR A 40 7.91 -1.97 -21.96
C THR A 40 7.45 -3.18 -21.16
N LYS A 41 6.48 -3.94 -21.71
CA LYS A 41 6.03 -5.19 -21.10
C LYS A 41 7.19 -6.18 -20.99
N ASP A 42 7.35 -6.79 -19.82
CA ASP A 42 8.29 -7.89 -19.63
C ASP A 42 7.58 -9.22 -19.93
N PRO A 43 8.12 -10.07 -20.82
CA PRO A 43 7.51 -11.36 -21.15
C PRO A 43 7.40 -12.32 -19.96
N THR A 44 8.20 -12.10 -18.90
CA THR A 44 8.18 -12.92 -17.68
C THR A 44 7.24 -12.38 -16.61
N GLY A 45 6.53 -11.27 -16.89
CA GLY A 45 5.56 -10.61 -16.02
C GLY A 45 6.03 -9.23 -15.56
N GLY A 46 5.08 -8.32 -15.43
CA GLY A 46 5.35 -6.93 -15.07
C GLY A 46 5.86 -6.07 -16.22
N PHE A 47 6.59 -5.01 -15.91
CA PHE A 47 7.04 -4.02 -16.88
C PHE A 47 8.45 -3.53 -16.56
N ASN A 48 9.28 -3.38 -17.59
CA ASN A 48 10.53 -2.65 -17.51
C ASN A 48 10.25 -1.16 -17.76
N VAL A 49 10.62 -0.33 -16.81
CA VAL A 49 10.31 1.10 -16.82
C VAL A 49 11.59 1.91 -16.82
N GLN A 50 11.72 2.77 -17.85
CA GLN A 50 12.74 3.81 -17.89
C GLN A 50 12.15 5.15 -17.51
N VAL A 51 12.81 5.84 -16.60
CA VAL A 51 12.49 7.21 -16.19
C VAL A 51 13.49 8.17 -16.84
N GLN A 52 13.06 8.87 -17.85
CA GLN A 52 13.86 9.94 -18.45
C GLN A 52 13.62 11.23 -17.68
N THR A 53 14.69 11.81 -17.14
CA THR A 53 14.63 13.08 -16.41
C THR A 53 15.46 14.16 -17.10
N SER A 54 15.05 15.42 -16.92
CA SER A 54 15.89 16.56 -17.24
C SER A 54 15.98 17.50 -16.03
N ARG A 55 17.10 18.18 -15.88
CA ARG A 55 17.42 19.06 -14.74
C ARG A 55 17.24 18.36 -13.37
N PHE A 56 17.54 17.04 -13.34
CA PHE A 56 17.42 16.21 -12.14
C PHE A 56 18.62 15.24 -12.04
N THR A 57 19.25 15.19 -10.89
CA THR A 57 20.35 14.30 -10.56
C THR A 57 19.93 13.28 -9.52
N TRP A 58 20.01 12.01 -9.88
CA TRP A 58 19.73 10.90 -8.96
C TRP A 58 20.82 10.81 -7.88
N ARG A 59 20.43 10.88 -6.61
CA ARG A 59 21.36 10.89 -5.46
C ARG A 59 20.96 9.85 -4.41
N PRO A 60 21.22 8.57 -4.66
CA PRO A 60 20.96 7.50 -3.70
C PRO A 60 21.75 7.68 -2.38
N ASP A 61 22.92 8.25 -2.46
CA ASP A 61 23.81 8.54 -1.33
C ASP A 61 23.33 9.69 -0.43
N MET A 62 22.42 10.52 -0.93
CA MET A 62 21.89 11.70 -0.22
C MET A 62 20.46 11.50 0.28
N ALA A 63 19.91 10.29 0.21
CA ALA A 63 18.55 10.03 0.67
C ALA A 63 18.40 10.33 2.17
N SER A 64 17.35 11.09 2.53
CA SER A 64 17.08 11.59 3.89
C SER A 64 18.08 12.62 4.41
N MET A 65 18.88 13.20 3.51
CA MET A 65 19.79 14.30 3.83
C MET A 65 19.16 15.64 3.49
N LYS A 66 19.92 16.72 3.77
CA LYS A 66 19.49 18.09 3.45
C LYS A 66 19.21 18.24 1.96
N HIS A 67 18.12 18.95 1.64
CA HIS A 67 17.76 19.29 0.27
C HIS A 67 18.87 20.02 -0.48
N VAL A 68 19.06 19.60 -1.73
CA VAL A 68 19.84 20.29 -2.75
C VAL A 68 18.98 20.37 -4.01
N GLU A 69 18.79 21.57 -4.57
CA GLU A 69 17.93 21.79 -5.71
C GLU A 69 18.36 20.94 -6.92
N GLY A 70 17.38 20.31 -7.57
CA GLY A 70 17.61 19.42 -8.71
C GLY A 70 18.22 18.05 -8.35
N GLU A 71 18.41 17.73 -7.08
CA GLU A 71 18.88 16.43 -6.62
C GLU A 71 17.79 15.66 -5.88
N GLY A 72 17.84 14.32 -5.94
CA GLY A 72 16.92 13.50 -5.16
C GLY A 72 16.71 12.09 -5.70
N HIS A 73 15.48 11.62 -5.54
CA HIS A 73 15.00 10.30 -5.95
C HIS A 73 13.56 10.41 -6.43
N ALA A 74 12.90 9.29 -6.76
CA ALA A 74 11.49 9.31 -7.08
C ALA A 74 10.68 8.33 -6.22
N HIS A 75 9.44 8.72 -5.93
CA HIS A 75 8.42 7.85 -5.40
C HIS A 75 7.60 7.28 -6.54
N VAL A 76 7.31 5.98 -6.48
CA VAL A 76 6.51 5.27 -7.50
C VAL A 76 5.18 4.88 -6.91
N TYR A 77 4.12 5.11 -7.67
CA TYR A 77 2.75 4.82 -7.27
C TYR A 77 2.07 3.96 -8.32
N LEU A 78 1.18 3.08 -7.88
CA LEU A 78 0.28 2.32 -8.74
C LEU A 78 -1.16 2.54 -8.24
N ASP A 79 -2.03 3.09 -9.08
CA ASP A 79 -3.38 3.55 -8.72
C ASP A 79 -3.38 4.45 -7.46
N GLY A 80 -2.43 5.41 -7.38
CA GLY A 80 -2.28 6.35 -6.26
C GLY A 80 -1.67 5.75 -4.99
N ARG A 81 -1.43 4.44 -4.94
CA ARG A 81 -0.78 3.79 -3.81
C ARG A 81 0.74 3.78 -4.00
N LYS A 82 1.48 4.39 -3.09
CA LYS A 82 2.95 4.33 -3.09
C LYS A 82 3.43 2.90 -2.94
N ILE A 83 4.22 2.42 -3.89
CA ILE A 83 4.69 1.04 -3.95
C ILE A 83 6.19 0.91 -3.70
N MET A 84 7.00 1.89 -4.13
CA MET A 84 8.44 1.86 -3.91
C MET A 84 9.06 3.26 -4.02
N ARG A 85 10.36 3.32 -3.75
CA ARG A 85 11.27 4.43 -4.10
C ARG A 85 12.28 3.92 -5.10
N ILE A 86 12.66 4.78 -6.02
CA ILE A 86 13.73 4.49 -6.98
C ILE A 86 14.79 5.58 -6.90
N TYR A 87 16.06 5.17 -7.07
CA TYR A 87 17.23 6.01 -6.94
C TYR A 87 18.07 6.04 -8.23
N ASN A 88 17.50 5.56 -9.32
CA ASN A 88 18.08 5.55 -10.64
C ASN A 88 16.98 5.66 -11.71
N ASN A 89 17.37 5.69 -12.95
CA ASN A 89 16.48 5.89 -14.09
C ASN A 89 15.88 4.60 -14.68
N TRP A 90 16.02 3.45 -13.99
CA TRP A 90 15.41 2.18 -14.40
C TRP A 90 14.87 1.41 -13.21
N PHE A 91 13.73 0.76 -13.38
CA PHE A 91 13.24 -0.23 -12.44
C PHE A 91 12.34 -1.25 -13.13
N HIS A 92 12.17 -2.41 -12.51
CA HIS A 92 11.17 -3.40 -12.90
C HIS A 92 9.93 -3.25 -12.00
N LEU A 93 8.78 -2.99 -12.62
CA LEU A 93 7.49 -3.02 -11.94
C LEU A 93 7.01 -4.47 -11.84
N ASN A 94 7.19 -5.08 -10.69
CA ASN A 94 6.71 -6.44 -10.41
C ASN A 94 5.20 -6.40 -10.10
N THR A 95 4.38 -6.73 -11.08
CA THR A 95 2.91 -6.72 -10.95
C THR A 95 2.40 -7.75 -9.96
N PHE A 96 3.01 -8.94 -9.87
CA PHE A 96 2.67 -9.95 -8.85
C PHE A 96 2.82 -9.43 -7.42
N GLN A 97 3.74 -8.50 -7.19
CA GLN A 97 3.97 -7.91 -5.87
C GLN A 97 3.04 -6.73 -5.59
N PHE A 98 2.82 -5.90 -6.59
CA PHE A 98 2.25 -4.58 -6.39
C PHE A 98 0.83 -4.39 -6.95
N ALA A 99 0.44 -5.11 -8.01
CA ALA A 99 -0.90 -4.98 -8.56
C ALA A 99 -1.96 -5.64 -7.66
N THR A 100 -3.11 -5.00 -7.54
CA THR A 100 -4.25 -5.46 -6.73
C THR A 100 -5.45 -5.88 -7.58
N LYS A 101 -5.43 -5.55 -8.86
CA LYS A 101 -6.46 -5.89 -9.87
C LYS A 101 -5.82 -6.06 -11.24
N SER A 102 -6.49 -6.72 -12.17
CA SER A 102 -6.12 -6.77 -13.58
C SER A 102 -6.70 -5.59 -14.36
N GLY A 103 -6.23 -5.45 -15.60
CA GLY A 103 -6.62 -4.38 -16.50
C GLY A 103 -5.80 -3.11 -16.28
N GLU A 104 -6.31 -2.00 -16.77
CA GLU A 104 -5.61 -0.72 -16.72
C GLU A 104 -5.42 -0.23 -15.29
N GLN A 105 -4.16 0.12 -14.97
CA GLN A 105 -3.75 0.76 -13.74
C GLN A 105 -2.86 1.96 -14.05
N LEU A 106 -2.99 3.02 -13.27
CA LEU A 106 -2.18 4.22 -13.43
C LEU A 106 -0.84 4.05 -12.71
N LEU A 107 0.24 3.90 -13.48
CA LEU A 107 1.61 3.99 -12.98
C LEU A 107 2.02 5.46 -12.98
N SER A 108 2.40 6.01 -11.83
CA SER A 108 2.91 7.37 -11.72
C SER A 108 4.20 7.42 -10.89
N ILE A 109 5.01 8.42 -11.19
CA ILE A 109 6.18 8.77 -10.38
C ILE A 109 6.11 10.24 -9.97
N GLU A 110 6.70 10.54 -8.83
CA GLU A 110 6.85 11.87 -8.29
C GLU A 110 8.33 12.09 -7.95
N LEU A 111 8.94 13.14 -8.49
CA LEU A 111 10.29 13.52 -8.14
C LEU A 111 10.28 14.21 -6.77
N VAL A 112 11.19 13.78 -5.91
CA VAL A 112 11.32 14.31 -4.54
C VAL A 112 12.76 14.68 -4.25
N GLY A 113 12.95 15.66 -3.41
CA GLY A 113 14.26 16.07 -2.94
C GLY A 113 14.92 15.03 -2.04
N ASN A 114 16.17 15.27 -1.66
CA ASN A 114 16.93 14.42 -0.75
C ASN A 114 16.21 14.23 0.61
N ASP A 115 15.47 15.21 1.06
CA ASP A 115 14.67 15.25 2.31
C ASP A 115 13.26 14.65 2.18
N HIS A 116 12.95 14.01 1.06
CA HIS A 116 11.66 13.42 0.71
C HIS A 116 10.51 14.41 0.46
N ALA A 117 10.77 15.71 0.44
CA ALA A 117 9.77 16.68 0.04
C ALA A 117 9.58 16.67 -1.48
N PRO A 118 8.33 16.67 -1.99
CA PRO A 118 8.08 16.64 -3.43
C PRO A 118 8.51 17.97 -4.08
N TYR A 119 9.03 17.85 -5.30
CA TYR A 119 9.14 18.98 -6.21
C TYR A 119 7.76 19.33 -6.75
N THR A 120 7.42 20.60 -6.70
CA THR A 120 6.16 21.13 -7.25
C THR A 120 6.44 22.30 -8.17
N THR A 121 5.57 22.47 -9.15
CA THR A 121 5.53 23.66 -10.00
C THR A 121 4.08 24.07 -10.20
N GLU A 122 3.77 25.34 -9.96
CA GLU A 122 2.41 25.87 -9.98
C GLU A 122 1.45 25.08 -9.05
N GLY A 123 1.98 24.58 -7.92
CA GLY A 123 1.25 23.77 -6.94
C GLY A 123 1.00 22.33 -7.34
N LEU A 124 1.51 21.86 -8.50
CA LEU A 124 1.37 20.49 -8.97
C LEU A 124 2.67 19.70 -8.78
N PRO A 125 2.61 18.42 -8.40
CA PRO A 125 3.78 17.58 -8.29
C PRO A 125 4.53 17.44 -9.63
N VAL A 126 5.85 17.53 -9.59
CA VAL A 126 6.70 17.24 -10.73
C VAL A 126 6.86 15.73 -10.85
N GLY A 127 6.39 15.17 -11.95
CA GLY A 127 6.42 13.72 -12.16
C GLY A 127 6.02 13.32 -13.57
N ALA A 128 5.63 12.07 -13.72
CA ALA A 128 5.08 11.52 -14.96
C ALA A 128 4.13 10.37 -14.66
N GLU A 129 3.18 10.14 -15.54
CA GLU A 129 2.21 9.06 -15.41
C GLU A 129 1.96 8.35 -16.74
N VAL A 130 1.54 7.10 -16.68
CA VAL A 130 1.19 6.27 -17.83
C VAL A 130 0.24 5.15 -17.38
N LEU A 131 -0.70 4.78 -18.25
CA LEU A 131 -1.52 3.58 -18.04
C LEU A 131 -0.73 2.34 -18.42
N VAL A 132 -0.81 1.31 -17.57
CA VAL A 132 -0.25 -0.03 -17.79
C VAL A 132 -1.37 -1.06 -17.73
N ASP A 133 -1.40 -2.01 -18.65
CA ASP A 133 -2.39 -3.08 -18.65
C ASP A 133 -1.81 -4.33 -17.97
N VAL A 134 -2.33 -4.64 -16.77
CA VAL A 134 -1.89 -5.76 -15.94
C VAL A 134 -2.69 -7.00 -16.27
N ALA A 135 -2.03 -8.06 -16.71
CA ALA A 135 -2.67 -9.32 -17.03
C ALA A 135 -3.25 -10.01 -15.78
N ALA A 136 -4.34 -10.77 -15.95
CA ALA A 136 -5.04 -11.40 -14.83
C ALA A 136 -4.18 -12.44 -14.09
N ASP A 137 -3.29 -13.10 -14.77
CA ASP A 137 -2.35 -14.08 -14.23
C ASP A 137 -1.15 -13.43 -13.51
N GLU A 138 -0.99 -12.11 -13.63
CA GLU A 138 0.03 -11.32 -12.93
C GLU A 138 -0.43 -10.73 -11.60
N ILE A 139 -1.58 -11.17 -11.11
CA ILE A 139 -2.07 -10.72 -9.80
C ILE A 139 -1.87 -11.85 -8.80
N ARG A 140 -1.28 -11.51 -7.64
CA ARG A 140 -1.22 -12.47 -6.56
C ARG A 140 -2.65 -12.79 -6.11
N PRO A 141 -3.06 -14.07 -6.11
CA PRO A 141 -4.35 -14.45 -5.53
C PRO A 141 -4.40 -13.90 -4.09
N LYS A 142 -5.52 -13.26 -3.75
CA LYS A 142 -5.75 -12.83 -2.37
C LYS A 142 -5.70 -14.10 -1.51
N GLU A 143 -4.68 -14.20 -0.66
CA GLU A 143 -4.51 -15.32 0.24
C GLU A 143 -5.82 -15.53 1.00
N SER A 144 -6.50 -16.64 0.73
CA SER A 144 -7.74 -16.98 1.42
C SER A 144 -7.38 -17.15 2.89
N ASP A 145 -7.98 -16.36 3.74
CA ASP A 145 -7.74 -16.35 5.19
C ASP A 145 -7.80 -17.82 5.71
N PRO A 146 -6.67 -18.44 6.11
CA PRO A 146 -6.65 -19.85 6.48
C PRO A 146 -7.57 -20.13 7.68
N TRP A 147 -7.90 -19.11 8.46
CA TRP A 147 -8.80 -19.22 9.61
C TRP A 147 -10.25 -19.47 9.22
N LYS A 148 -10.68 -19.14 8.01
CA LYS A 148 -12.04 -19.42 7.53
C LYS A 148 -12.28 -20.92 7.37
N PHE A 149 -11.26 -21.70 7.06
CA PHE A 149 -11.36 -23.16 6.96
C PHE A 149 -11.31 -23.84 8.34
N ILE A 150 -10.60 -23.27 9.31
CA ILE A 150 -10.51 -23.80 10.68
C ILE A 150 -11.85 -23.63 11.42
N ALA A 151 -12.53 -22.51 11.25
CA ALA A 151 -13.84 -22.28 11.86
C ALA A 151 -14.91 -23.25 11.37
N GLY A 152 -14.89 -23.64 10.09
CA GLY A 152 -15.81 -24.65 9.52
C GLY A 152 -15.47 -26.08 9.95
N GLY A 153 -14.18 -26.41 10.13
CA GLY A 153 -13.72 -27.72 10.56
C GLY A 153 -13.99 -28.02 12.04
N ALA A 154 -13.89 -27.02 12.91
CA ALA A 154 -14.10 -27.20 14.36
C ALA A 154 -15.55 -27.58 14.70
N THR A 155 -16.54 -27.04 13.97
CA THR A 155 -17.95 -27.38 14.17
C THR A 155 -18.28 -28.80 13.70
N ALA A 156 -17.68 -29.27 12.61
CA ALA A 156 -17.89 -30.64 12.11
C ALA A 156 -17.32 -31.71 13.04
N VAL A 157 -16.12 -31.47 13.60
CA VAL A 157 -15.50 -32.40 14.55
C VAL A 157 -16.29 -32.46 15.87
N SER A 158 -16.80 -31.33 16.34
CA SER A 158 -17.61 -31.28 17.58
C SER A 158 -18.92 -32.05 17.46
N VAL A 159 -19.60 -32.00 16.31
CA VAL A 159 -20.84 -32.73 16.06
C VAL A 159 -20.59 -34.24 16.00
N ILE A 160 -19.50 -34.69 15.36
CA ILE A 160 -19.17 -36.09 15.23
C ILE A 160 -18.79 -36.70 16.61
N THR A 161 -18.03 -36.00 17.44
CA THR A 161 -17.67 -36.48 18.78
C THR A 161 -18.86 -36.57 19.73
N LEU A 162 -19.77 -35.58 19.72
CA LEU A 162 -20.99 -35.65 20.51
C LEU A 162 -21.91 -36.78 20.07
N SER A 163 -22.06 -37.04 18.78
CA SER A 163 -22.84 -38.15 18.25
C SER A 163 -22.28 -39.50 18.63
N LEU A 164 -20.95 -39.70 18.63
CA LEU A 164 -20.29 -40.93 19.06
C LEU A 164 -20.45 -41.17 20.56
N ILE A 165 -20.36 -40.13 21.38
CA ILE A 165 -20.56 -40.25 22.84
C ILE A 165 -22.02 -40.63 23.15
N ALA A 166 -22.99 -40.06 22.48
CA ALA A 166 -24.40 -40.41 22.64
C ALA A 166 -24.69 -41.84 22.24
N LEU A 167 -24.07 -42.35 21.14
CA LEU A 167 -24.22 -43.73 20.71
C LEU A 167 -23.59 -44.73 21.67
N MET A 168 -22.44 -44.41 22.24
CA MET A 168 -21.75 -45.28 23.24
C MET A 168 -22.52 -45.30 24.57
N SER A 169 -23.12 -44.21 25.02
CA SER A 169 -23.92 -44.16 26.23
C SER A 169 -25.21 -44.96 26.09
N SER A 170 -25.90 -44.94 24.93
CA SER A 170 -27.13 -45.67 24.66
C SER A 170 -26.87 -47.19 24.63
N ARG A 171 -25.70 -47.68 24.19
CA ARG A 171 -25.33 -49.08 24.20
C ARG A 171 -25.05 -49.60 25.62
N ARG A 172 -24.50 -48.81 26.53
CA ARG A 172 -24.28 -49.22 27.93
C ARG A 172 -25.56 -49.44 28.71
N HIS A 173 -26.64 -48.66 28.42
CA HIS A 173 -27.90 -48.85 29.08
C HIS A 173 -28.69 -50.14 28.61
N ARG A 174 -28.41 -50.66 27.41
CA ARG A 174 -29.02 -51.89 26.87
C ARG A 174 -28.38 -53.19 27.36
N SER A 175 -27.19 -53.12 27.95
CA SER A 175 -26.49 -54.34 28.42
C SER A 175 -26.68 -54.65 29.92
N GLN A 176 -27.51 -53.84 30.62
CA GLN A 176 -27.82 -54.04 32.05
C GLN A 176 -29.32 -54.25 32.31
N GLY A 177 -30.10 -54.60 31.24
CA GLY A 177 -31.52 -54.96 31.40
C GLY A 177 -31.80 -56.42 31.02
#